data_40c6526f79adc8640b1e7053a85961d6
#
_entry.id   40c6526f79adc8640b1e7053a85961d6
#
_cell.length_a   1.000
_cell.length_b   1.000
_cell.length_c   1.000
_cell.angle_alpha   90.00
_cell.angle_beta   90.00
_cell.angle_gamma   90.00
#
_symmetry.space_group_name_H-M   'P 1'
#
loop_
_entity.id
_entity.type
_entity.pdbx_description
1 polymer ?
#
loop_
_entity_poly.entity_id
_entity_poly.type
_entity_poly.pdbx_seq_one_letter_code
_entity_poly.pdbx_strand_id
1 'polypeptide(L)'
;MKHICKINVLLLLFIKMEIKIYNSLTNKIETFVPIKEGEVSMYVCGPTVYNYPHLGNMRPVVVFDTLRRFLTYIGYKVTYVSNFTDVDDKIIKVALEANKSEKELTEHYIDSFKKTSMAIGSQIPSITPKVTEYIPSIIAYIEHLVKEGAAYIIDNDVYFRVSKIHDYGALSGIDVNELNIGARIEENNKKESPLDFVLWKKTDVGINWDSPWGRGRPGWHTECCVMIDTIFPNQQIDIHGGGYDLKFPHHENEIAQCEATHHHKIARYWMHNAFINFGDEKMSKSLGNIIYAQEMINKYGGPVTRLVILNAHYRQPVNFTDETVNAAVQEINKMEMIYRQLALKLQLNHIDLDTLKPSDMSSFLSALADDLNTANALSVLYDVIKKANQAIRVRDVDIDLISNHFATLRDMFHILGLDIKYTKLTPDDQKMYEAYMNAKAQKDFDTSDRIRAILLERKIL
;
A
#
# COMPACT_ATOMS: atom_id res chain seq x y z
N MET A 1 30.57 0.05 -27.38
CA MET A 1 29.35 0.54 -28.10
C MET A 1 28.24 -0.49 -28.30
N LYS A 2 28.44 -1.83 -28.04
CA LYS A 2 27.37 -2.86 -28.19
C LYS A 2 26.53 -3.10 -26.93
N HIS A 3 26.91 -2.60 -25.75
CA HIS A 3 26.15 -2.80 -24.50
C HIS A 3 25.10 -1.71 -24.19
N ILE A 4 25.24 -0.53 -24.76
CA ILE A 4 24.29 0.58 -24.57
C ILE A 4 22.99 0.34 -25.36
N CYS A 5 23.07 -0.41 -26.49
CA CYS A 5 21.91 -0.65 -27.35
C CYS A 5 20.90 -1.67 -26.78
N LYS A 6 21.34 -2.60 -25.91
CA LYS A 6 20.44 -3.63 -25.32
C LYS A 6 19.60 -3.12 -24.15
N ILE A 7 20.12 -2.14 -23.39
CA ILE A 7 19.36 -1.52 -22.28
C ILE A 7 18.20 -0.67 -22.83
N ASN A 8 18.41 0.03 -23.94
CA ASN A 8 17.36 0.83 -24.57
C ASN A 8 16.24 0.01 -25.22
N VAL A 9 16.49 -1.21 -25.68
CA VAL A 9 15.47 -2.05 -26.32
C VAL A 9 14.52 -2.65 -25.27
N LEU A 10 15.00 -3.05 -24.10
CA LEU A 10 14.12 -3.49 -23.00
C LEU A 10 13.28 -2.34 -22.45
N LEU A 11 13.87 -1.16 -22.26
CA LEU A 11 13.16 0.06 -21.84
C LEU A 11 12.07 0.45 -22.86
N LEU A 12 12.34 0.33 -24.16
CA LEU A 12 11.39 0.65 -25.24
C LEU A 12 10.25 -0.38 -25.38
N LEU A 13 10.44 -1.64 -24.96
CA LEU A 13 9.40 -2.65 -24.96
C LEU A 13 8.40 -2.50 -23.80
N PHE A 14 8.85 -1.99 -22.64
CA PHE A 14 7.99 -1.74 -21.49
C PHE A 14 7.14 -0.46 -21.61
N ILE A 15 7.58 0.55 -22.35
CA ILE A 15 6.82 1.80 -22.63
C ILE A 15 5.55 1.57 -23.48
N LYS A 16 5.32 0.37 -24.01
CA LYS A 16 4.15 0.04 -24.83
C LYS A 16 3.03 -0.73 -24.10
N MET A 17 3.18 -1.02 -22.81
CA MET A 17 2.11 -1.70 -22.06
C MET A 17 1.01 -0.68 -21.72
N GLU A 18 -0.20 -0.93 -22.23
CA GLU A 18 -1.37 -0.15 -21.84
C GLU A 18 -1.74 -0.50 -20.40
N ILE A 19 -1.70 0.48 -19.51
CA ILE A 19 -2.12 0.34 -18.10
C ILE A 19 -3.53 0.90 -18.00
N LYS A 20 -4.41 0.15 -17.37
CA LYS A 20 -5.78 0.56 -17.08
C LYS A 20 -5.99 0.70 -15.59
N ILE A 21 -6.71 1.73 -15.18
CA ILE A 21 -7.04 2.01 -13.78
C ILE A 21 -8.51 2.37 -13.70
N TYR A 22 -9.22 1.77 -12.76
CA TYR A 22 -10.56 2.22 -12.41
C TYR A 22 -10.49 3.55 -11.67
N ASN A 23 -11.01 4.59 -12.31
CA ASN A 23 -11.07 5.92 -11.73
C ASN A 23 -12.40 6.12 -10.98
N SER A 24 -12.33 6.22 -9.66
CA SER A 24 -13.52 6.38 -8.82
C SER A 24 -14.29 7.69 -9.07
N LEU A 25 -13.62 8.70 -9.65
CA LEU A 25 -14.25 9.98 -9.99
C LEU A 25 -15.19 9.85 -11.19
N THR A 26 -14.77 9.12 -12.21
CA THR A 26 -15.54 8.90 -13.43
C THR A 26 -16.36 7.61 -13.39
N ASN A 27 -16.08 6.73 -12.41
CA ASN A 27 -16.63 5.39 -12.27
C ASN A 27 -16.37 4.50 -13.52
N LYS A 28 -15.21 4.69 -14.17
CA LYS A 28 -14.81 3.97 -15.38
C LYS A 28 -13.39 3.42 -15.27
N ILE A 29 -13.13 2.37 -16.02
CA ILE A 29 -11.75 1.93 -16.30
C ILE A 29 -11.21 2.83 -17.40
N GLU A 30 -10.07 3.47 -17.13
CA GLU A 30 -9.43 4.43 -18.03
C GLU A 30 -7.99 4.00 -18.30
N THR A 31 -7.49 4.33 -19.49
CA THR A 31 -6.06 4.19 -19.79
C THR A 31 -5.25 5.19 -18.96
N PHE A 32 -4.28 4.67 -18.22
CA PHE A 32 -3.40 5.51 -17.39
C PHE A 32 -2.42 6.29 -18.26
N VAL A 33 -2.49 7.60 -18.14
CA VAL A 33 -1.55 8.54 -18.79
C VAL A 33 -0.98 9.46 -17.72
N PRO A 34 0.32 9.36 -17.42
CA PRO A 34 0.93 10.20 -16.38
C PRO A 34 0.96 11.68 -16.78
N ILE A 35 1.01 12.57 -15.79
CA ILE A 35 1.18 14.02 -16.00
C ILE A 35 2.51 14.29 -16.68
N LYS A 36 3.56 13.59 -16.23
CA LYS A 36 4.91 13.66 -16.78
C LYS A 36 5.35 12.30 -17.28
N GLU A 37 5.75 12.23 -18.54
CA GLU A 37 6.19 10.97 -19.15
C GLU A 37 7.32 10.31 -18.35
N GLY A 38 7.18 9.02 -18.06
CA GLY A 38 8.13 8.22 -17.29
C GLY A 38 8.14 8.46 -15.78
N GLU A 39 7.35 9.41 -15.26
CA GLU A 39 7.21 9.67 -13.83
C GLU A 39 5.76 9.48 -13.38
N VAL A 40 5.57 9.03 -12.15
CA VAL A 40 4.23 8.90 -11.53
C VAL A 40 4.28 9.53 -10.14
N SER A 41 3.35 10.46 -9.91
CA SER A 41 3.08 11.08 -8.61
C SER A 41 1.88 10.39 -7.96
N MET A 42 2.08 9.83 -6.76
CA MET A 42 1.05 9.12 -6.03
C MET A 42 0.98 9.60 -4.58
N TYR A 43 -0.21 10.00 -4.15
CA TYR A 43 -0.49 10.33 -2.76
C TYR A 43 -1.58 9.41 -2.21
N VAL A 44 -1.34 8.83 -1.05
CA VAL A 44 -2.30 7.97 -0.36
C VAL A 44 -2.49 8.48 1.05
N CYS A 45 -3.73 8.80 1.40
CA CYS A 45 -4.05 9.26 2.74
C CYS A 45 -3.62 8.25 3.79
N GLY A 46 -2.79 8.71 4.72
CA GLY A 46 -2.23 7.91 5.79
C GLY A 46 -3.14 7.83 7.02
N PRO A 47 -2.72 7.13 8.07
CA PRO A 47 -3.51 6.93 9.27
C PRO A 47 -3.45 8.12 10.23
N THR A 48 -4.52 8.32 11.02
CA THR A 48 -4.46 9.06 12.27
C THR A 48 -3.80 8.18 13.33
N VAL A 49 -2.67 8.63 13.87
CA VAL A 49 -1.74 7.81 14.68
C VAL A 49 -2.02 7.90 16.18
N TYR A 50 -3.12 7.31 16.62
CA TYR A 50 -3.54 7.26 18.04
C TYR A 50 -3.64 5.86 18.62
N ASN A 51 -3.39 4.81 17.81
CA ASN A 51 -3.41 3.41 18.24
C ASN A 51 -2.58 2.55 17.28
N TYR A 52 -2.31 1.30 17.67
CA TYR A 52 -1.69 0.30 16.82
C TYR A 52 -2.49 0.06 15.54
N PRO A 53 -1.82 -0.20 14.39
CA PRO A 53 -2.52 -0.44 13.14
C PRO A 53 -3.28 -1.77 13.17
N HIS A 54 -4.54 -1.73 12.75
CA HIS A 54 -5.33 -2.93 12.49
C HIS A 54 -5.19 -3.37 11.02
N LEU A 55 -5.65 -4.58 10.69
CA LEU A 55 -5.54 -5.12 9.33
C LEU A 55 -6.15 -4.21 8.26
N GLY A 56 -7.26 -3.51 8.58
CA GLY A 56 -7.87 -2.54 7.67
C GLY A 56 -6.92 -1.41 7.26
N ASN A 57 -6.04 -0.95 8.17
CA ASN A 57 -5.03 0.05 7.85
C ASN A 57 -3.93 -0.51 6.93
N MET A 58 -3.68 -1.82 6.96
CA MET A 58 -2.67 -2.45 6.11
C MET A 58 -3.15 -2.68 4.68
N ARG A 59 -4.45 -2.67 4.43
CA ARG A 59 -4.96 -2.89 3.08
C ARG A 59 -4.50 -1.83 2.07
N PRO A 60 -4.71 -0.52 2.29
CA PRO A 60 -4.14 0.49 1.39
C PRO A 60 -2.62 0.40 1.31
N VAL A 61 -1.92 0.11 2.43
CA VAL A 61 -0.46 -0.06 2.44
C VAL A 61 -0.02 -1.14 1.45
N VAL A 62 -0.65 -2.33 1.47
CA VAL A 62 -0.32 -3.44 0.56
C VAL A 62 -0.72 -3.14 -0.88
N VAL A 63 -1.90 -2.58 -1.12
CA VAL A 63 -2.41 -2.27 -2.47
C VAL A 63 -1.50 -1.26 -3.18
N PHE A 64 -1.21 -0.14 -2.54
CA PHE A 64 -0.43 0.94 -3.16
C PHE A 64 1.08 0.63 -3.19
N ASP A 65 1.60 -0.18 -2.26
CA ASP A 65 2.95 -0.72 -2.37
C ASP A 65 3.08 -1.67 -3.59
N THR A 66 2.08 -2.51 -3.84
CA THR A 66 2.06 -3.40 -5.01
C THR A 66 1.97 -2.59 -6.31
N LEU A 67 1.12 -1.57 -6.36
CA LEU A 67 1.03 -0.65 -7.50
C LEU A 67 2.38 0.06 -7.75
N ARG A 68 3.00 0.61 -6.70
CA ARG A 68 4.34 1.24 -6.78
C ARG A 68 5.38 0.28 -7.34
N ARG A 69 5.44 -0.96 -6.83
CA ARG A 69 6.40 -1.98 -7.29
C ARG A 69 6.17 -2.34 -8.75
N PHE A 70 4.92 -2.55 -9.14
CA PHE A 70 4.55 -2.83 -10.53
C PHE A 70 4.98 -1.68 -11.45
N LEU A 71 4.58 -0.44 -11.16
CA LEU A 71 4.95 0.72 -11.96
C LEU A 71 6.47 0.92 -12.05
N THR A 72 7.18 0.72 -10.92
CA THR A 72 8.65 0.81 -10.90
C THR A 72 9.30 -0.29 -11.75
N TYR A 73 8.78 -1.52 -11.69
CA TYR A 73 9.30 -2.65 -12.46
C TYR A 73 9.18 -2.43 -13.97
N ILE A 74 8.09 -1.83 -14.42
CA ILE A 74 7.88 -1.48 -15.84
C ILE A 74 8.53 -0.15 -16.26
N GLY A 75 9.33 0.47 -15.37
CA GLY A 75 10.23 1.57 -15.71
C GLY A 75 9.79 2.97 -15.31
N TYR A 76 8.66 3.14 -14.61
CA TYR A 76 8.28 4.45 -14.07
C TYR A 76 9.11 4.82 -12.84
N LYS A 77 9.46 6.10 -12.74
CA LYS A 77 9.96 6.70 -11.50
C LYS A 77 8.76 7.13 -10.65
N VAL A 78 8.46 6.38 -9.59
CA VAL A 78 7.30 6.63 -8.75
C VAL A 78 7.68 7.45 -7.52
N THR A 79 7.06 8.63 -7.36
CA THR A 79 7.08 9.41 -6.12
C THR A 79 5.83 9.06 -5.32
N TYR A 80 5.99 8.24 -4.29
CA TYR A 80 4.90 7.80 -3.42
C TYR A 80 4.95 8.54 -2.09
N VAL A 81 3.88 9.28 -1.78
CA VAL A 81 3.69 10.03 -0.54
C VAL A 81 2.55 9.42 0.26
N SER A 82 2.75 9.25 1.56
CA SER A 82 1.66 8.93 2.49
C SER A 82 1.91 9.63 3.82
N ASN A 83 0.96 10.44 4.26
CA ASN A 83 1.11 11.26 5.47
C ASN A 83 0.86 10.48 6.75
N PHE A 84 1.19 11.13 7.87
CA PHE A 84 0.70 10.78 9.19
C PHE A 84 -0.10 11.96 9.74
N THR A 85 -1.37 11.74 10.06
CA THR A 85 -2.17 12.70 10.84
C THR A 85 -1.78 12.54 12.30
N ASP A 86 -0.92 13.45 12.75
CA ASP A 86 -0.34 13.49 14.11
C ASP A 86 -0.97 14.57 14.99
N VAL A 87 -2.08 15.17 14.55
CA VAL A 87 -2.94 16.07 15.32
C VAL A 87 -4.42 15.78 15.03
N ASP A 88 -5.20 15.40 16.04
CA ASP A 88 -6.61 15.07 15.94
C ASP A 88 -7.25 14.99 17.33
N ASP A 89 -8.57 15.16 17.45
CA ASP A 89 -9.32 15.01 18.71
C ASP A 89 -9.07 13.66 19.40
N LYS A 90 -8.95 12.58 18.61
CA LYS A 90 -8.69 11.23 19.14
C LYS A 90 -7.31 11.11 19.73
N ILE A 91 -6.30 11.76 19.11
CA ILE A 91 -4.92 11.80 19.62
C ILE A 91 -4.88 12.51 20.97
N ILE A 92 -5.50 13.70 21.06
CA ILE A 92 -5.56 14.49 22.29
C ILE A 92 -6.23 13.69 23.41
N LYS A 93 -7.36 13.06 23.12
CA LYS A 93 -8.07 12.24 24.10
C LYS A 93 -7.19 11.09 24.62
N VAL A 94 -6.57 10.31 23.74
CA VAL A 94 -5.72 9.17 24.12
C VAL A 94 -4.46 9.63 24.86
N ALA A 95 -3.87 10.75 24.47
CA ALA A 95 -2.70 11.34 25.15
C ALA A 95 -3.02 11.73 26.59
N LEU A 96 -4.17 12.38 26.80
CA LEU A 96 -4.66 12.75 28.14
C LEU A 96 -4.93 11.49 29.00
N GLU A 97 -5.60 10.48 28.45
CA GLU A 97 -5.87 9.22 29.13
C GLU A 97 -4.60 8.45 29.50
N ALA A 98 -3.57 8.51 28.64
CA ALA A 98 -2.26 7.88 28.85
C ALA A 98 -1.29 8.71 29.69
N ASN A 99 -1.66 9.94 30.06
CA ASN A 99 -0.77 10.92 30.71
C ASN A 99 0.57 11.13 29.95
N LYS A 100 0.47 11.28 28.62
CA LYS A 100 1.58 11.52 27.70
C LYS A 100 1.34 12.78 26.89
N SER A 101 2.41 13.33 26.31
CA SER A 101 2.25 14.37 25.30
C SER A 101 1.76 13.75 23.99
N GLU A 102 1.01 14.52 23.19
CA GLU A 102 0.54 14.09 21.86
C GLU A 102 1.72 13.72 20.96
N LYS A 103 2.83 14.46 21.05
CA LYS A 103 4.05 14.17 20.27
C LYS A 103 4.64 12.81 20.64
N GLU A 104 4.81 12.52 21.93
CA GLU A 104 5.34 11.23 22.38
C GLU A 104 4.44 10.06 21.95
N LEU A 105 3.11 10.26 22.06
CA LEU A 105 2.12 9.27 21.64
C LEU A 105 2.19 9.00 20.14
N THR A 106 2.19 10.04 19.34
CA THR A 106 2.16 9.93 17.87
C THR A 106 3.46 9.36 17.32
N GLU A 107 4.62 9.77 17.86
CA GLU A 107 5.92 9.19 17.47
C GLU A 107 5.98 7.67 17.73
N HIS A 108 5.43 7.22 18.86
CA HIS A 108 5.34 5.79 19.19
C HIS A 108 4.48 5.03 18.15
N TYR A 109 3.29 5.55 17.80
CA TYR A 109 2.41 4.86 16.87
C TYR A 109 2.85 4.98 15.40
N ILE A 110 3.53 6.06 15.01
CA ILE A 110 4.20 6.18 13.70
C ILE A 110 5.28 5.11 13.55
N ASP A 111 6.12 4.93 14.56
CA ASP A 111 7.17 3.89 14.55
C ASP A 111 6.56 2.49 14.47
N SER A 112 5.52 2.22 15.27
CA SER A 112 4.77 0.96 15.20
C SER A 112 4.15 0.72 13.82
N PHE A 113 3.53 1.74 13.22
CA PHE A 113 2.94 1.64 11.88
C PHE A 113 4.00 1.32 10.82
N LYS A 114 5.14 2.01 10.84
CA LYS A 114 6.26 1.75 9.92
C LYS A 114 6.81 0.32 10.08
N LYS A 115 7.03 -0.14 11.32
CA LYS A 115 7.49 -1.51 11.61
C LYS A 115 6.50 -2.56 11.09
N THR A 116 5.21 -2.36 11.35
CA THR A 116 4.16 -3.27 10.88
C THR A 116 4.06 -3.29 9.35
N SER A 117 4.19 -2.12 8.70
CA SER A 117 4.21 -2.02 7.24
C SER A 117 5.40 -2.76 6.62
N MET A 118 6.59 -2.64 7.22
CA MET A 118 7.77 -3.41 6.76
C MET A 118 7.61 -4.91 7.02
N ALA A 119 7.05 -5.28 8.16
CA ALA A 119 6.84 -6.69 8.53
C ALA A 119 5.83 -7.41 7.61
N ILE A 120 4.85 -6.68 7.05
CA ILE A 120 3.95 -7.22 6.01
C ILE A 120 4.57 -7.21 4.59
N GLY A 121 5.84 -6.84 4.46
CA GLY A 121 6.58 -6.83 3.20
C GLY A 121 6.41 -5.55 2.38
N SER A 122 5.84 -4.48 2.93
CA SER A 122 5.69 -3.21 2.21
C SER A 122 6.92 -2.31 2.39
N GLN A 123 7.26 -1.58 1.34
CA GLN A 123 8.29 -0.55 1.38
C GLN A 123 7.73 0.73 1.98
N ILE A 124 8.54 1.45 2.73
CA ILE A 124 8.15 2.77 3.24
C ILE A 124 7.93 3.73 2.06
N PRO A 125 6.90 4.58 2.08
CA PRO A 125 6.69 5.61 1.07
C PRO A 125 7.94 6.51 0.89
N SER A 126 8.08 7.11 -0.29
CA SER A 126 9.22 8.00 -0.60
C SER A 126 9.27 9.21 0.33
N ILE A 127 8.09 9.72 0.71
CA ILE A 127 7.92 10.86 1.62
C ILE A 127 6.79 10.50 2.59
N THR A 128 7.01 10.76 3.89
CA THR A 128 6.02 10.50 4.95
C THR A 128 5.84 11.75 5.81
N PRO A 129 5.14 12.79 5.29
CA PRO A 129 4.96 14.06 5.99
C PRO A 129 4.04 13.90 7.20
N LYS A 130 4.24 14.74 8.22
CA LYS A 130 3.36 14.87 9.38
C LYS A 130 2.60 16.19 9.30
N VAL A 131 1.35 16.21 9.72
CA VAL A 131 0.52 17.43 9.68
C VAL A 131 1.16 18.58 10.45
N THR A 132 1.74 18.29 11.63
CA THR A 132 2.40 19.29 12.50
C THR A 132 3.58 20.01 11.83
N GLU A 133 4.17 19.42 10.79
CA GLU A 133 5.28 20.01 10.02
C GLU A 133 4.78 21.04 8.98
N TYR A 134 3.45 21.07 8.70
CA TYR A 134 2.84 21.90 7.64
C TYR A 134 1.92 23.00 8.16
N ILE A 135 1.87 23.25 9.46
CA ILE A 135 0.94 24.24 10.06
C ILE A 135 1.03 25.64 9.42
N PRO A 136 2.21 26.22 9.16
CA PRO A 136 2.29 27.51 8.49
C PRO A 136 1.68 27.50 7.09
N SER A 137 1.91 26.43 6.33
CA SER A 137 1.35 26.25 4.98
C SER A 137 -0.16 26.07 5.03
N ILE A 138 -0.67 25.33 6.02
CA ILE A 138 -2.12 25.15 6.25
C ILE A 138 -2.79 26.48 6.54
N ILE A 139 -2.21 27.30 7.41
CA ILE A 139 -2.75 28.63 7.73
C ILE A 139 -2.81 29.50 6.47
N ALA A 140 -1.71 29.57 5.71
CA ALA A 140 -1.66 30.34 4.47
C ALA A 140 -2.68 29.88 3.42
N TYR A 141 -2.86 28.55 3.30
CA TYR A 141 -3.86 27.96 2.42
C TYR A 141 -5.30 28.35 2.81
N ILE A 142 -5.61 28.30 4.11
CA ILE A 142 -6.93 28.71 4.63
C ILE A 142 -7.14 30.22 4.45
N GLU A 143 -6.12 31.07 4.67
CA GLU A 143 -6.19 32.51 4.40
C GLU A 143 -6.55 32.79 2.92
N HIS A 144 -5.95 32.01 2.00
CA HIS A 144 -6.28 32.11 0.60
C HIS A 144 -7.77 31.76 0.33
N LEU A 145 -8.26 30.63 0.88
CA LEU A 145 -9.69 30.24 0.76
C LEU A 145 -10.64 31.30 1.33
N VAL A 146 -10.29 31.95 2.44
CA VAL A 146 -11.08 33.06 3.01
C VAL A 146 -11.09 34.25 2.08
N LYS A 147 -9.93 34.61 1.50
CA LYS A 147 -9.80 35.71 0.55
C LYS A 147 -10.61 35.49 -0.72
N GLU A 148 -10.64 34.28 -1.25
CA GLU A 148 -11.44 33.91 -2.43
C GLU A 148 -12.94 33.74 -2.11
N GLY A 149 -13.37 33.94 -0.85
CA GLY A 149 -14.73 33.78 -0.39
C GLY A 149 -15.24 32.34 -0.42
N ALA A 150 -14.31 31.36 -0.51
CA ALA A 150 -14.62 29.93 -0.42
C ALA A 150 -14.67 29.45 1.04
N ALA A 151 -14.22 30.28 1.98
CA ALA A 151 -14.32 30.01 3.41
C ALA A 151 -14.87 31.26 4.17
N TYR A 152 -15.37 31.03 5.37
CA TYR A 152 -15.93 32.06 6.25
C TYR A 152 -15.61 31.77 7.72
N ILE A 153 -15.70 32.79 8.57
CA ILE A 153 -15.29 32.74 9.96
C ILE A 153 -16.52 32.95 10.87
N ILE A 154 -16.70 32.03 11.84
CA ILE A 154 -17.70 32.16 12.90
C ILE A 154 -17.06 31.81 14.23
N ASP A 155 -17.09 32.73 15.21
CA ASP A 155 -16.59 32.55 16.56
C ASP A 155 -15.11 32.04 16.62
N ASN A 156 -14.30 32.46 15.63
CA ASN A 156 -12.90 32.05 15.43
C ASN A 156 -12.69 30.62 14.86
N ASP A 157 -13.75 29.89 14.55
CA ASP A 157 -13.68 28.72 13.65
C ASP A 157 -13.72 29.18 12.21
N VAL A 158 -13.00 28.49 11.32
CA VAL A 158 -13.07 28.73 9.87
C VAL A 158 -13.71 27.54 9.19
N TYR A 159 -14.74 27.82 8.39
CA TYR A 159 -15.49 26.80 7.66
C TYR A 159 -15.35 26.97 6.16
N PHE A 160 -15.25 25.86 5.43
CA PHE A 160 -15.34 25.83 3.98
C PHE A 160 -16.79 25.92 3.54
N ARG A 161 -17.06 26.75 2.53
CA ARG A 161 -18.39 26.99 1.97
C ARG A 161 -18.64 26.03 0.80
N VAL A 162 -19.27 24.89 1.07
CA VAL A 162 -19.52 23.82 0.07
C VAL A 162 -20.37 24.32 -1.11
N SER A 163 -21.25 25.27 -0.89
CA SER A 163 -22.11 25.88 -1.95
C SER A 163 -21.33 26.60 -3.06
N LYS A 164 -20.04 26.85 -2.90
CA LYS A 164 -19.16 27.40 -3.94
C LYS A 164 -18.77 26.37 -4.99
N ILE A 165 -18.92 25.09 -4.71
CA ILE A 165 -18.48 23.98 -5.58
C ILE A 165 -19.72 23.39 -6.25
N HIS A 166 -19.80 23.58 -7.56
CA HIS A 166 -20.96 23.15 -8.35
C HIS A 166 -21.12 21.62 -8.35
N ASP A 167 -20.02 20.88 -8.49
CA ASP A 167 -20.01 19.44 -8.66
C ASP A 167 -19.68 18.70 -7.35
N TYR A 168 -19.93 19.33 -6.18
CA TYR A 168 -19.72 18.66 -4.89
C TYR A 168 -20.57 17.40 -4.78
N GLY A 169 -19.94 16.27 -4.44
CA GLY A 169 -20.56 14.95 -4.43
C GLY A 169 -20.24 14.11 -5.68
N ALA A 170 -19.50 14.66 -6.67
CA ALA A 170 -19.17 13.96 -7.91
C ALA A 170 -18.33 12.71 -7.69
N LEU A 171 -17.38 12.72 -6.75
CA LEU A 171 -16.57 11.55 -6.41
C LEU A 171 -17.40 10.49 -5.68
N SER A 172 -18.15 10.91 -4.67
CA SER A 172 -18.90 10.01 -3.80
C SER A 172 -20.15 9.43 -4.45
N GLY A 173 -20.75 10.19 -5.39
CA GLY A 173 -22.07 9.88 -5.96
C GLY A 173 -23.22 10.14 -4.99
N ILE A 174 -22.97 10.92 -3.92
CA ILE A 174 -23.97 11.24 -2.90
C ILE A 174 -24.82 12.40 -3.38
N ASP A 175 -26.15 12.28 -3.27
CA ASP A 175 -27.06 13.42 -3.49
C ASP A 175 -26.94 14.40 -2.31
N VAL A 176 -26.43 15.59 -2.61
CA VAL A 176 -26.25 16.69 -1.66
C VAL A 176 -27.58 17.09 -0.99
N ASN A 177 -28.70 16.93 -1.69
CA ASN A 177 -30.01 17.24 -1.14
C ASN A 177 -30.45 16.23 -0.07
N GLU A 178 -30.14 14.96 -0.24
CA GLU A 178 -30.43 13.93 0.77
C GLU A 178 -29.57 14.11 2.03
N LEU A 179 -28.31 14.52 1.88
CA LEU A 179 -27.43 14.86 3.01
C LEU A 179 -27.97 16.06 3.81
N ASN A 180 -28.49 17.08 3.13
CA ASN A 180 -29.10 18.26 3.78
C ASN A 180 -30.30 17.89 4.64
N ILE A 181 -31.05 16.84 4.27
CA ILE A 181 -32.19 16.34 5.05
C ILE A 181 -31.72 15.63 6.32
N GLY A 182 -30.68 14.80 6.21
CA GLY A 182 -30.09 14.07 7.35
C GLY A 182 -29.33 14.97 8.33
N ALA A 183 -28.62 15.96 7.84
CA ALA A 183 -27.78 16.85 8.64
C ALA A 183 -28.56 17.89 9.45
N ARG A 184 -29.84 18.12 9.15
CA ARG A 184 -30.74 19.00 9.97
C ARG A 184 -31.01 18.44 11.37
N ILE A 185 -30.60 17.23 11.66
CA ILE A 185 -30.83 16.54 12.94
C ILE A 185 -29.65 16.73 13.90
N GLU A 186 -28.44 17.06 13.43
CA GLU A 186 -27.27 17.32 14.29
C GLU A 186 -26.95 18.83 14.36
N GLU A 187 -27.08 19.34 15.56
CA GLU A 187 -27.00 20.74 15.94
C GLU A 187 -25.59 21.36 15.69
N ASN A 188 -25.45 22.16 14.65
CA ASN A 188 -24.63 23.35 14.77
C ASN A 188 -25.32 24.49 13.99
N ASN A 189 -26.25 25.21 14.65
CA ASN A 189 -27.03 26.32 14.13
C ASN A 189 -26.16 27.52 13.64
N LYS A 190 -24.84 27.42 13.69
CA LYS A 190 -23.91 28.49 13.35
C LYS A 190 -23.42 28.43 11.89
N LYS A 191 -23.41 27.26 11.25
CA LYS A 191 -22.92 27.11 9.88
C LYS A 191 -23.90 27.69 8.86
N GLU A 192 -23.37 28.26 7.74
CA GLU A 192 -24.21 28.71 6.62
C GLU A 192 -24.94 27.53 5.96
N SER A 193 -24.29 26.34 5.92
CA SER A 193 -24.85 25.07 5.44
C SER A 193 -24.42 23.92 6.34
N PRO A 194 -25.30 22.92 6.57
CA PRO A 194 -24.92 21.69 7.30
C PRO A 194 -23.76 20.94 6.65
N LEU A 195 -23.56 21.08 5.35
CA LEU A 195 -22.49 20.42 4.59
C LEU A 195 -21.14 21.10 4.76
N ASP A 196 -21.11 22.36 5.21
CA ASP A 196 -19.85 23.08 5.40
C ASP A 196 -19.01 22.38 6.45
N PHE A 197 -17.72 22.29 6.21
CA PHE A 197 -16.80 21.59 7.07
C PHE A 197 -15.71 22.51 7.61
N VAL A 198 -15.17 22.14 8.78
CA VAL A 198 -14.17 22.95 9.48
C VAL A 198 -12.81 22.86 8.78
N LEU A 199 -12.18 24.00 8.53
CA LEU A 199 -10.82 24.16 8.05
C LEU A 199 -9.86 24.49 9.19
N TRP A 200 -10.30 25.32 10.15
CA TRP A 200 -9.57 25.65 11.37
C TRP A 200 -10.53 25.64 12.55
N LYS A 201 -10.19 24.88 13.58
CA LYS A 201 -10.99 24.74 14.80
C LYS A 201 -10.32 25.48 15.95
N LYS A 202 -10.99 26.50 16.49
CA LYS A 202 -10.56 27.15 17.73
C LYS A 202 -10.51 26.14 18.88
N THR A 203 -9.40 26.11 19.58
CA THR A 203 -9.25 25.26 20.77
C THR A 203 -8.12 25.75 21.64
N ASP A 204 -8.28 25.61 22.97
CA ASP A 204 -7.25 25.79 23.97
C ASP A 204 -6.82 24.44 24.60
N VAL A 205 -7.42 23.34 24.16
CA VAL A 205 -7.17 21.98 24.66
C VAL A 205 -6.26 21.21 23.71
N GLY A 206 -5.21 20.61 24.28
CA GLY A 206 -4.21 19.86 23.53
C GLY A 206 -3.28 20.74 22.71
N ILE A 207 -2.59 20.12 21.73
CA ILE A 207 -1.71 20.84 20.82
C ILE A 207 -2.49 21.82 19.96
N ASN A 208 -2.05 23.07 19.88
CA ASN A 208 -2.67 24.13 19.12
C ASN A 208 -1.64 25.18 18.71
N TRP A 209 -1.97 26.02 17.74
CA TRP A 209 -1.10 27.04 17.16
C TRP A 209 -1.81 28.37 17.03
N ASP A 210 -1.05 29.45 17.05
CA ASP A 210 -1.55 30.79 16.76
C ASP A 210 -1.88 30.92 15.27
N SER A 211 -2.99 31.58 14.96
CA SER A 211 -3.44 31.87 13.61
C SER A 211 -4.12 33.24 13.56
N PRO A 212 -4.41 33.79 12.36
CA PRO A 212 -5.17 35.04 12.21
C PRO A 212 -6.57 35.00 12.85
N TRP A 213 -7.10 33.81 13.06
CA TRP A 213 -8.43 33.58 13.67
C TRP A 213 -8.35 33.25 15.16
N GLY A 214 -7.15 33.25 15.74
CA GLY A 214 -6.90 32.89 17.11
C GLY A 214 -6.27 31.50 17.26
N ARG A 215 -6.06 31.06 18.50
CA ARG A 215 -5.47 29.76 18.79
C ARG A 215 -6.38 28.60 18.39
N GLY A 216 -5.80 27.60 17.72
CA GLY A 216 -6.58 26.48 17.23
C GLY A 216 -5.73 25.44 16.53
N ARG A 217 -6.37 24.58 15.77
CA ARG A 217 -5.75 23.52 14.96
C ARG A 217 -6.45 23.32 13.63
N PRO A 218 -5.77 22.68 12.65
CA PRO A 218 -6.39 22.40 11.35
C PRO A 218 -7.56 21.42 11.45
N GLY A 219 -8.51 21.58 10.54
CA GLY A 219 -9.51 20.56 10.24
C GLY A 219 -8.90 19.43 9.40
N TRP A 220 -9.31 18.21 9.66
CA TRP A 220 -8.78 16.98 9.04
C TRP A 220 -8.76 16.99 7.50
N HIS A 221 -9.73 17.66 6.88
CA HIS A 221 -9.88 17.65 5.41
C HIS A 221 -8.91 18.57 4.66
N THR A 222 -8.19 19.46 5.35
CA THR A 222 -7.26 20.42 4.73
C THR A 222 -5.83 19.88 4.65
N GLU A 223 -5.50 18.91 5.48
CA GLU A 223 -4.15 18.40 5.66
C GLU A 223 -3.53 17.87 4.36
N CYS A 224 -4.24 16.94 3.70
CA CYS A 224 -3.74 16.29 2.49
C CYS A 224 -3.67 17.26 1.31
N CYS A 225 -4.63 18.18 1.19
CA CYS A 225 -4.60 19.23 0.16
C CYS A 225 -3.31 20.04 0.25
N VAL A 226 -2.96 20.51 1.44
CA VAL A 226 -1.78 21.37 1.66
C VAL A 226 -0.48 20.58 1.47
N MET A 227 -0.44 19.31 1.89
CA MET A 227 0.74 18.47 1.66
C MET A 227 0.96 18.20 0.18
N ILE A 228 -0.11 17.92 -0.59
CA ILE A 228 -0.03 17.76 -2.05
C ILE A 228 0.43 19.05 -2.69
N ASP A 229 -0.16 20.17 -2.32
CA ASP A 229 0.17 21.51 -2.82
C ASP A 229 1.64 21.88 -2.60
N THR A 230 2.17 21.52 -1.43
CA THR A 230 3.55 21.85 -1.04
C THR A 230 4.57 20.89 -1.64
N ILE A 231 4.25 19.59 -1.74
CA ILE A 231 5.20 18.55 -2.16
C ILE A 231 5.30 18.45 -3.68
N PHE A 232 4.20 18.63 -4.40
CA PHE A 232 4.16 18.44 -5.84
C PHE A 232 4.14 19.77 -6.59
N PRO A 233 5.12 20.05 -7.48
CA PRO A 233 5.31 21.36 -8.10
C PRO A 233 4.13 21.89 -8.91
N ASN A 234 3.31 21.00 -9.44
CA ASN A 234 2.15 21.36 -10.27
C ASN A 234 0.84 21.38 -9.47
N GLN A 235 0.90 21.14 -8.14
CA GLN A 235 -0.26 21.10 -7.27
C GLN A 235 -1.34 20.10 -7.74
N GLN A 236 -0.95 19.20 -8.64
CA GLN A 236 -1.73 18.11 -9.18
C GLN A 236 -0.89 16.83 -9.22
N ILE A 237 -1.53 15.70 -8.91
CA ILE A 237 -0.91 14.38 -8.91
C ILE A 237 -1.57 13.42 -9.90
N ASP A 238 -0.85 12.36 -10.26
CA ASP A 238 -1.42 11.33 -11.13
C ASP A 238 -2.47 10.51 -10.39
N ILE A 239 -2.12 9.95 -9.24
CA ILE A 239 -2.96 9.00 -8.50
C ILE A 239 -3.16 9.49 -7.06
N HIS A 240 -4.42 9.65 -6.66
CA HIS A 240 -4.81 9.82 -5.27
C HIS A 240 -5.54 8.57 -4.77
N GLY A 241 -5.13 8.05 -3.61
CA GLY A 241 -5.64 6.78 -3.12
C GLY A 241 -5.97 6.74 -1.64
N GLY A 242 -6.76 5.72 -1.27
CA GLY A 242 -7.11 5.46 0.12
C GLY A 242 -8.14 4.35 0.28
N GLY A 243 -8.63 4.15 1.50
CA GLY A 243 -9.77 3.28 1.77
C GLY A 243 -11.07 3.85 1.20
N TYR A 244 -12.03 2.97 0.93
CA TYR A 244 -13.34 3.38 0.40
C TYR A 244 -14.09 4.34 1.34
N ASP A 245 -13.85 4.25 2.65
CA ASP A 245 -14.40 5.15 3.67
C ASP A 245 -13.90 6.59 3.57
N LEU A 246 -12.76 6.82 2.94
CA LEU A 246 -12.23 8.15 2.70
C LEU A 246 -12.90 8.85 1.50
N LYS A 247 -13.60 8.10 0.63
CA LYS A 247 -14.27 8.63 -0.55
C LYS A 247 -15.20 9.78 -0.18
N PHE A 248 -15.94 9.60 0.93
CA PHE A 248 -16.76 10.64 1.53
C PHE A 248 -16.67 10.59 3.07
N PRO A 249 -16.52 11.74 3.75
CA PRO A 249 -16.43 13.08 3.18
C PRO A 249 -15.01 13.53 2.81
N HIS A 250 -13.94 12.79 3.16
CA HIS A 250 -12.57 13.29 3.17
C HIS A 250 -12.08 13.70 1.77
N HIS A 251 -12.04 12.77 0.81
CA HIS A 251 -11.56 13.05 -0.54
C HIS A 251 -12.48 13.99 -1.33
N GLU A 252 -13.78 13.93 -1.10
CA GLU A 252 -14.72 14.91 -1.68
C GLU A 252 -14.38 16.33 -1.22
N ASN A 253 -14.09 16.50 0.07
CA ASN A 253 -13.70 17.76 0.65
C ASN A 253 -12.32 18.25 0.18
N GLU A 254 -11.41 17.32 -0.16
CA GLU A 254 -10.12 17.67 -0.77
C GLU A 254 -10.31 18.20 -2.20
N ILE A 255 -11.17 17.55 -3.01
CA ILE A 255 -11.52 18.03 -4.36
C ILE A 255 -12.10 19.44 -4.28
N ALA A 256 -13.05 19.66 -3.38
CA ALA A 256 -13.70 20.94 -3.21
C ALA A 256 -12.71 22.07 -2.88
N GLN A 257 -11.78 21.82 -1.96
CA GLN A 257 -10.76 22.80 -1.58
C GLN A 257 -9.79 23.10 -2.73
N CYS A 258 -9.32 22.09 -3.44
CA CYS A 258 -8.41 22.28 -4.57
C CYS A 258 -9.09 23.03 -5.72
N GLU A 259 -10.34 22.74 -6.06
CA GLU A 259 -11.09 23.49 -7.06
C GLU A 259 -11.26 24.96 -6.68
N ALA A 260 -11.55 25.24 -5.41
CA ALA A 260 -11.69 26.62 -4.93
C ALA A 260 -10.36 27.38 -4.93
N THR A 261 -9.23 26.71 -4.77
CA THR A 261 -7.90 27.34 -4.66
C THR A 261 -7.22 27.46 -6.01
N HIS A 262 -7.25 26.39 -6.82
CA HIS A 262 -6.43 26.24 -8.02
C HIS A 262 -7.25 26.15 -9.31
N HIS A 263 -8.57 26.03 -9.23
CA HIS A 263 -9.48 25.88 -10.38
C HIS A 263 -9.15 24.66 -11.26
N HIS A 264 -8.56 23.63 -10.69
CA HIS A 264 -8.28 22.33 -11.33
C HIS A 264 -8.48 21.18 -10.34
N LYS A 265 -8.48 19.95 -10.87
CA LYS A 265 -8.60 18.73 -10.02
C LYS A 265 -7.26 18.40 -9.38
N ILE A 266 -7.28 18.04 -8.09
CA ILE A 266 -6.10 17.67 -7.31
C ILE A 266 -5.40 16.40 -7.86
N ALA A 267 -6.17 15.44 -8.41
CA ALA A 267 -5.66 14.20 -8.97
C ALA A 267 -6.34 13.85 -10.30
N ARG A 268 -5.60 13.18 -11.20
CA ARG A 268 -6.16 12.62 -12.44
C ARG A 268 -6.96 11.36 -12.18
N TYR A 269 -6.42 10.45 -11.34
CA TYR A 269 -7.02 9.15 -11.03
C TYR A 269 -7.24 9.00 -9.54
N TRP A 270 -8.44 8.55 -9.18
CA TRP A 270 -8.83 8.26 -7.80
C TRP A 270 -9.00 6.76 -7.62
N MET A 271 -8.20 6.17 -6.73
CA MET A 271 -8.21 4.74 -6.45
C MET A 271 -8.64 4.46 -5.01
N HIS A 272 -9.69 3.68 -4.83
CA HIS A 272 -10.19 3.31 -3.49
C HIS A 272 -10.21 1.80 -3.32
N ASN A 273 -9.53 1.32 -2.28
CA ASN A 273 -9.62 -0.08 -1.91
C ASN A 273 -10.83 -0.33 -1.00
N ALA A 274 -11.47 -1.48 -1.22
CA ALA A 274 -12.59 -1.92 -0.38
C ALA A 274 -12.13 -2.34 1.03
N PHE A 275 -13.08 -2.72 1.90
CA PHE A 275 -12.83 -3.04 3.30
C PHE A 275 -12.25 -4.46 3.50
N ILE A 276 -11.70 -4.68 4.69
CA ILE A 276 -11.44 -6.02 5.22
C ILE A 276 -12.63 -6.38 6.13
N ASN A 277 -13.20 -7.55 5.87
CA ASN A 277 -14.25 -8.14 6.70
C ASN A 277 -13.68 -9.26 7.57
N PHE A 278 -14.29 -9.50 8.69
CA PHE A 278 -14.05 -10.67 9.53
C PHE A 278 -15.33 -11.51 9.54
N GLY A 279 -15.30 -12.66 8.88
CA GLY A 279 -16.52 -13.38 8.54
C GLY A 279 -17.43 -12.54 7.65
N ASP A 280 -18.71 -12.48 7.98
CA ASP A 280 -19.70 -11.72 7.22
C ASP A 280 -19.82 -10.24 7.66
N GLU A 281 -19.07 -9.82 8.69
CA GLU A 281 -19.13 -8.48 9.25
C GLU A 281 -17.92 -7.62 8.88
N LYS A 282 -18.18 -6.34 8.60
CA LYS A 282 -17.11 -5.35 8.45
C LYS A 282 -16.35 -5.22 9.77
N MET A 283 -15.02 -5.27 9.72
CA MET A 283 -14.17 -4.99 10.86
C MET A 283 -14.34 -3.53 11.30
N SER A 284 -14.79 -3.32 12.54
CA SER A 284 -14.98 -2.00 13.11
C SER A 284 -14.75 -1.95 14.61
N LYS A 285 -14.34 -0.76 15.13
CA LYS A 285 -14.14 -0.54 16.56
C LYS A 285 -15.42 -0.67 17.36
N SER A 286 -16.55 -0.25 16.79
CA SER A 286 -17.85 -0.32 17.44
C SER A 286 -18.36 -1.74 17.67
N LEU A 287 -17.95 -2.68 16.82
CA LEU A 287 -18.29 -4.11 16.95
C LEU A 287 -17.29 -4.89 17.81
N GLY A 288 -16.17 -4.29 18.21
CA GLY A 288 -15.13 -4.95 19.00
C GLY A 288 -14.39 -6.08 18.28
N ASN A 289 -14.55 -6.20 16.95
CA ASN A 289 -13.98 -7.26 16.12
C ASN A 289 -12.67 -6.84 15.41
N ILE A 290 -11.92 -5.91 16.02
CA ILE A 290 -10.65 -5.43 15.47
C ILE A 290 -9.56 -6.47 15.68
N ILE A 291 -8.82 -6.77 14.60
CA ILE A 291 -7.60 -7.58 14.66
C ILE A 291 -6.41 -6.64 14.38
N TYR A 292 -5.49 -6.57 15.33
CA TYR A 292 -4.25 -5.83 15.13
C TYR A 292 -3.35 -6.54 14.11
N ALA A 293 -2.81 -5.78 13.17
CA ALA A 293 -2.01 -6.33 12.09
C ALA A 293 -0.75 -7.05 12.61
N GLN A 294 -0.14 -6.52 13.67
CA GLN A 294 1.05 -7.14 14.28
C GLN A 294 0.75 -8.52 14.88
N GLU A 295 -0.44 -8.75 15.43
CA GLU A 295 -0.84 -10.06 15.97
C GLU A 295 -0.92 -11.11 14.86
N MET A 296 -1.53 -10.75 13.72
CA MET A 296 -1.60 -11.63 12.55
C MET A 296 -0.21 -11.93 11.98
N ILE A 297 0.64 -10.91 11.87
CA ILE A 297 2.01 -11.06 11.38
C ILE A 297 2.83 -11.95 12.32
N ASN A 298 2.69 -11.77 13.64
CA ASN A 298 3.38 -12.60 14.63
C ASN A 298 2.93 -14.07 14.57
N LYS A 299 1.63 -14.32 14.33
CA LYS A 299 1.05 -15.66 14.31
C LYS A 299 1.32 -16.41 13.01
N TYR A 300 1.20 -15.74 11.87
CA TYR A 300 1.22 -16.39 10.56
C TYR A 300 2.36 -15.93 9.63
N GLY A 301 3.07 -14.87 9.99
CA GLY A 301 4.08 -14.22 9.16
C GLY A 301 3.52 -13.14 8.22
N GLY A 302 4.41 -12.21 7.82
CA GLY A 302 4.08 -11.14 6.88
C GLY A 302 3.62 -11.64 5.51
N PRO A 303 4.32 -12.59 4.87
CA PRO A 303 3.93 -13.11 3.56
C PRO A 303 2.53 -13.71 3.53
N VAL A 304 2.12 -14.46 4.56
CA VAL A 304 0.77 -15.03 4.67
C VAL A 304 -0.27 -13.92 4.79
N THR A 305 -0.06 -12.98 5.72
CA THR A 305 -0.98 -11.84 5.93
C THR A 305 -1.14 -11.01 4.65
N ARG A 306 -0.04 -10.76 3.94
CA ARG A 306 -0.04 -10.06 2.65
C ARG A 306 -0.77 -10.84 1.58
N LEU A 307 -0.54 -12.14 1.46
CA LEU A 307 -1.18 -12.99 0.45
C LEU A 307 -2.70 -13.00 0.60
N VAL A 308 -3.22 -13.06 1.84
CA VAL A 308 -4.68 -12.96 2.06
C VAL A 308 -5.24 -11.65 1.50
N ILE A 309 -4.52 -10.54 1.68
CA ILE A 309 -4.94 -9.23 1.13
C ILE A 309 -4.91 -9.22 -0.39
N LEU A 310 -3.87 -9.83 -1.01
CA LEU A 310 -3.68 -9.86 -2.47
C LEU A 310 -4.59 -10.84 -3.21
N ASN A 311 -5.17 -11.83 -2.50
CA ASN A 311 -6.06 -12.84 -3.10
C ASN A 311 -7.37 -12.27 -3.65
N ALA A 312 -7.80 -11.10 -3.17
CA ALA A 312 -8.96 -10.40 -3.70
C ALA A 312 -8.52 -9.15 -4.48
N HIS A 313 -9.23 -8.86 -5.57
CA HIS A 313 -9.06 -7.58 -6.27
C HIS A 313 -9.23 -6.42 -5.29
N TYR A 314 -8.43 -5.34 -5.41
CA TYR A 314 -8.42 -4.26 -4.41
C TYR A 314 -9.79 -3.59 -4.21
N ARG A 315 -10.66 -3.57 -5.24
CA ARG A 315 -12.04 -3.04 -5.18
C ARG A 315 -13.06 -3.99 -4.53
N GLN A 316 -12.69 -5.25 -4.29
CA GLN A 316 -13.57 -6.23 -3.63
C GLN A 316 -13.22 -6.35 -2.14
N PRO A 317 -14.18 -6.59 -1.25
CA PRO A 317 -13.89 -6.90 0.14
C PRO A 317 -12.98 -8.13 0.28
N VAL A 318 -12.14 -8.13 1.32
CA VAL A 318 -11.33 -9.30 1.70
C VAL A 318 -11.90 -9.88 2.99
N ASN A 319 -12.19 -11.17 3.00
CA ASN A 319 -12.63 -11.87 4.20
C ASN A 319 -11.44 -12.57 4.86
N PHE A 320 -11.09 -12.15 6.07
CA PHE A 320 -10.16 -12.86 6.94
C PHE A 320 -10.93 -13.90 7.73
N THR A 321 -10.81 -15.16 7.34
CA THR A 321 -11.35 -16.33 8.03
C THR A 321 -10.22 -17.33 8.28
N ASP A 322 -10.38 -18.24 9.21
CA ASP A 322 -9.40 -19.30 9.43
C ASP A 322 -9.15 -20.13 8.17
N GLU A 323 -10.16 -20.32 7.34
CA GLU A 323 -10.04 -21.02 6.06
C GLU A 323 -9.15 -20.25 5.07
N THR A 324 -9.39 -18.95 4.85
CA THR A 324 -8.61 -18.12 3.92
C THR A 324 -7.17 -17.98 4.40
N VAL A 325 -6.94 -17.86 5.71
CA VAL A 325 -5.59 -17.78 6.28
C VAL A 325 -4.87 -19.13 6.16
N ASN A 326 -5.51 -20.24 6.47
CA ASN A 326 -4.91 -21.58 6.35
C ASN A 326 -4.57 -21.91 4.88
N ALA A 327 -5.42 -21.53 3.93
CA ALA A 327 -5.11 -21.67 2.51
C ALA A 327 -3.86 -20.85 2.14
N ALA A 328 -3.76 -19.61 2.60
CA ALA A 328 -2.60 -18.78 2.35
C ALA A 328 -1.32 -19.36 2.98
N VAL A 329 -1.38 -19.94 4.19
CA VAL A 329 -0.26 -20.65 4.81
C VAL A 329 0.23 -21.79 3.92
N GLN A 330 -0.67 -22.62 3.40
CA GLN A 330 -0.31 -23.73 2.52
C GLN A 330 0.35 -23.25 1.23
N GLU A 331 -0.18 -22.18 0.61
CA GLU A 331 0.41 -21.64 -0.62
C GLU A 331 1.78 -21.01 -0.37
N ILE A 332 1.98 -20.25 0.71
CA ILE A 332 3.30 -19.70 1.06
C ILE A 332 4.31 -20.82 1.31
N ASN A 333 3.97 -21.85 2.06
CA ASN A 333 4.84 -22.99 2.30
C ASN A 333 5.25 -23.68 0.99
N LYS A 334 4.33 -23.82 0.05
CA LYS A 334 4.58 -24.39 -1.28
C LYS A 334 5.50 -23.48 -2.12
N MET A 335 5.27 -22.16 -2.11
CA MET A 335 6.15 -21.19 -2.78
C MET A 335 7.57 -21.27 -2.24
N GLU A 336 7.73 -21.25 -0.92
CA GLU A 336 9.04 -21.35 -0.27
C GLU A 336 9.76 -22.66 -0.60
N MET A 337 9.06 -23.78 -0.56
CA MET A 337 9.63 -25.09 -0.86
C MET A 337 10.16 -25.14 -2.30
N ILE A 338 9.35 -24.73 -3.27
CA ILE A 338 9.74 -24.77 -4.69
C ILE A 338 10.89 -23.80 -4.95
N TYR A 339 10.80 -22.58 -4.43
CA TYR A 339 11.82 -21.55 -4.63
C TYR A 339 13.18 -21.97 -4.03
N ARG A 340 13.17 -22.54 -2.83
CA ARG A 340 14.39 -23.12 -2.20
C ARG A 340 14.98 -24.27 -3.01
N GLN A 341 14.14 -25.17 -3.53
CA GLN A 341 14.62 -26.29 -4.35
C GLN A 341 15.24 -25.83 -5.67
N LEU A 342 14.66 -24.83 -6.32
CA LEU A 342 15.27 -24.21 -7.50
C LEU A 342 16.61 -23.58 -7.15
N ALA A 343 16.66 -22.75 -6.11
CA ALA A 343 17.89 -22.09 -5.66
C ALA A 343 19.00 -23.11 -5.32
N LEU A 344 18.65 -24.19 -4.60
CA LEU A 344 19.58 -25.25 -4.25
C LEU A 344 20.18 -25.87 -5.50
N LYS A 345 19.35 -26.35 -6.45
CA LYS A 345 19.82 -26.97 -7.68
C LYS A 345 20.72 -26.07 -8.50
N LEU A 346 20.35 -24.81 -8.65
CA LEU A 346 21.13 -23.84 -9.41
C LEU A 346 22.48 -23.54 -8.75
N GLN A 347 22.51 -23.35 -7.44
CA GLN A 347 23.76 -23.10 -6.70
C GLN A 347 24.72 -24.30 -6.75
N LEU A 348 24.20 -25.53 -6.70
CA LEU A 348 24.98 -26.74 -6.89
C LEU A 348 25.55 -26.89 -8.30
N ASN A 349 24.97 -26.26 -9.29
CA ASN A 349 25.49 -26.16 -10.66
C ASN A 349 26.28 -24.86 -10.89
N HIS A 350 26.71 -24.19 -9.83
CA HIS A 350 27.54 -22.97 -9.87
C HIS A 350 26.93 -21.80 -10.64
N ILE A 351 25.57 -21.72 -10.70
CA ILE A 351 24.86 -20.63 -11.33
C ILE A 351 24.76 -19.45 -10.36
N ASP A 352 25.15 -18.28 -10.82
CA ASP A 352 24.95 -17.02 -10.08
C ASP A 352 23.49 -16.56 -10.19
N LEU A 353 22.75 -16.72 -9.10
CA LEU A 353 21.32 -16.44 -9.03
C LEU A 353 20.99 -14.95 -9.21
N ASP A 354 21.92 -14.06 -8.86
CA ASP A 354 21.71 -12.60 -8.90
C ASP A 354 21.77 -12.07 -10.35
N THR A 355 22.41 -12.80 -11.26
CA THR A 355 22.54 -12.42 -12.68
C THR A 355 21.38 -12.90 -13.56
N LEU A 356 20.58 -13.84 -13.06
CA LEU A 356 19.47 -14.43 -13.82
C LEU A 356 18.39 -13.40 -14.14
N LYS A 357 17.79 -13.54 -15.33
CA LYS A 357 16.66 -12.69 -15.78
C LYS A 357 15.54 -13.57 -16.31
N PRO A 358 14.26 -13.22 -16.05
CA PRO A 358 13.14 -13.94 -16.63
C PRO A 358 13.12 -13.74 -18.16
N SER A 359 12.71 -14.78 -18.89
CA SER A 359 12.56 -14.70 -20.35
C SER A 359 11.23 -14.04 -20.75
N ASP A 360 10.20 -14.23 -19.95
CA ASP A 360 8.86 -13.68 -20.20
C ASP A 360 8.10 -13.44 -18.88
N MET A 361 7.59 -12.22 -18.75
CA MET A 361 6.74 -11.77 -17.64
C MET A 361 5.40 -11.20 -18.15
N SER A 362 5.13 -11.30 -19.47
CA SER A 362 4.03 -10.59 -20.14
C SER A 362 2.66 -10.89 -19.53
N SER A 363 2.32 -12.15 -19.33
CA SER A 363 1.03 -12.55 -18.76
C SER A 363 0.81 -12.01 -17.35
N PHE A 364 1.85 -12.05 -16.52
CA PHE A 364 1.80 -11.54 -15.15
C PHE A 364 1.66 -10.01 -15.10
N LEU A 365 2.47 -9.32 -15.90
CA LEU A 365 2.44 -7.86 -15.99
C LEU A 365 1.13 -7.37 -16.61
N SER A 366 0.59 -8.08 -17.62
CA SER A 366 -0.72 -7.77 -18.22
C SER A 366 -1.86 -7.89 -17.21
N ALA A 367 -1.81 -8.87 -16.31
CA ALA A 367 -2.80 -8.99 -15.23
C ALA A 367 -2.76 -7.78 -14.29
N LEU A 368 -1.55 -7.31 -13.92
CA LEU A 368 -1.41 -6.12 -13.07
C LEU A 368 -1.73 -4.82 -13.81
N ALA A 369 -1.50 -4.77 -15.13
CA ALA A 369 -1.85 -3.63 -15.97
C ALA A 369 -3.37 -3.47 -16.16
N ASP A 370 -4.14 -4.51 -15.92
CA ASP A 370 -5.61 -4.51 -15.98
C ASP A 370 -6.19 -4.21 -14.58
N ASP A 371 -6.18 -2.94 -14.20
CA ASP A 371 -6.74 -2.43 -12.95
C ASP A 371 -6.15 -3.09 -11.69
N LEU A 372 -4.83 -3.29 -11.69
CA LEU A 372 -4.09 -3.94 -10.60
C LEU A 372 -4.72 -5.29 -10.16
N ASN A 373 -5.06 -6.14 -11.12
CA ASN A 373 -5.72 -7.42 -10.85
C ASN A 373 -4.76 -8.45 -10.24
N THR A 374 -4.53 -8.32 -8.94
CA THR A 374 -3.63 -9.20 -8.18
C THR A 374 -4.11 -10.65 -8.16
N ALA A 375 -5.42 -10.91 -8.19
CA ALA A 375 -5.97 -12.27 -8.22
C ALA A 375 -5.57 -13.01 -9.51
N ASN A 376 -5.69 -12.34 -10.68
CA ASN A 376 -5.22 -12.92 -11.95
C ASN A 376 -3.69 -13.06 -11.97
N ALA A 377 -2.95 -12.09 -11.44
CA ALA A 377 -1.50 -12.17 -11.34
C ALA A 377 -1.05 -13.37 -10.46
N LEU A 378 -1.74 -13.64 -9.35
CA LEU A 378 -1.51 -14.81 -8.51
C LEU A 378 -1.82 -16.13 -9.26
N SER A 379 -2.85 -16.16 -10.11
CA SER A 379 -3.11 -17.33 -10.95
C SER A 379 -1.94 -17.66 -11.87
N VAL A 380 -1.34 -16.63 -12.50
CA VAL A 380 -0.13 -16.81 -13.33
C VAL A 380 1.06 -17.28 -12.48
N LEU A 381 1.24 -16.72 -11.27
CA LEU A 381 2.27 -17.14 -10.33
C LEU A 381 2.13 -18.64 -9.98
N TYR A 382 0.91 -19.11 -9.67
CA TYR A 382 0.65 -20.51 -9.35
C TYR A 382 0.95 -21.45 -10.53
N ASP A 383 0.67 -21.03 -11.75
CA ASP A 383 1.03 -21.78 -12.95
C ASP A 383 2.55 -21.90 -13.12
N VAL A 384 3.31 -20.83 -12.87
CA VAL A 384 4.79 -20.86 -12.89
C VAL A 384 5.32 -21.81 -11.82
N ILE A 385 4.77 -21.76 -10.59
CA ILE A 385 5.14 -22.67 -9.49
C ILE A 385 4.90 -24.13 -9.88
N LYS A 386 3.75 -24.42 -10.50
CA LYS A 386 3.41 -25.77 -10.98
C LYS A 386 4.44 -26.26 -12.02
N LYS A 387 4.75 -25.43 -13.03
CA LYS A 387 5.74 -25.73 -14.08
C LYS A 387 7.15 -25.91 -13.48
N ALA A 388 7.55 -25.03 -12.57
CA ALA A 388 8.82 -25.12 -11.86
C ALA A 388 8.94 -26.44 -11.06
N ASN A 389 7.87 -26.82 -10.32
CA ASN A 389 7.84 -28.08 -9.58
C ASN A 389 7.93 -29.30 -10.49
N GLN A 390 7.37 -29.25 -11.69
CA GLN A 390 7.53 -30.31 -12.71
C GLN A 390 8.96 -30.37 -13.24
N ALA A 391 9.55 -29.20 -13.58
CA ALA A 391 10.89 -29.10 -14.14
C ALA A 391 12.01 -29.62 -13.19
N ILE A 392 11.86 -29.44 -11.87
CA ILE A 392 12.85 -29.91 -10.89
C ILE A 392 12.75 -31.41 -10.56
N ARG A 393 11.66 -32.10 -10.92
CA ARG A 393 11.41 -33.51 -10.56
C ARG A 393 11.87 -34.52 -11.62
N VAL A 394 12.28 -34.05 -12.78
CA VAL A 394 12.79 -34.92 -13.85
C VAL A 394 14.20 -35.39 -13.52
N ARG A 395 14.59 -36.54 -14.11
CA ARG A 395 15.94 -37.13 -13.88
C ARG A 395 17.03 -36.21 -14.44
N ASP A 396 16.85 -35.77 -15.67
CA ASP A 396 17.81 -34.89 -16.36
C ASP A 396 17.22 -33.48 -16.35
N VAL A 397 17.61 -32.68 -15.37
CA VAL A 397 17.08 -31.32 -15.14
C VAL A 397 17.69 -30.36 -16.16
N ASP A 398 16.82 -29.68 -16.90
CA ASP A 398 17.22 -28.56 -17.76
C ASP A 398 17.55 -27.33 -16.90
N ILE A 399 18.85 -27.01 -16.82
CA ILE A 399 19.36 -25.90 -15.98
C ILE A 399 18.88 -24.55 -16.50
N ASP A 400 18.77 -24.34 -17.81
CA ASP A 400 18.31 -23.08 -18.38
C ASP A 400 16.82 -22.87 -18.08
N LEU A 401 16.01 -23.92 -18.16
CA LEU A 401 14.59 -23.88 -17.82
C LEU A 401 14.36 -23.55 -16.35
N ILE A 402 15.07 -24.20 -15.42
CA ILE A 402 14.92 -23.92 -13.98
C ILE A 402 15.53 -22.57 -13.60
N SER A 403 16.56 -22.09 -14.29
CA SER A 403 17.10 -20.72 -14.14
C SER A 403 16.05 -19.67 -14.50
N ASN A 404 15.35 -19.88 -15.62
CA ASN A 404 14.27 -19.01 -16.02
C ASN A 404 13.10 -19.01 -15.00
N HIS A 405 12.68 -20.20 -14.53
CA HIS A 405 11.64 -20.29 -13.50
C HIS A 405 12.03 -19.59 -12.21
N PHE A 406 13.28 -19.74 -11.76
CA PHE A 406 13.79 -19.07 -10.56
C PHE A 406 13.72 -17.55 -10.72
N ALA A 407 14.25 -17.01 -11.82
CA ALA A 407 14.24 -15.57 -12.08
C ALA A 407 12.82 -15.02 -12.19
N THR A 408 11.92 -15.73 -12.86
CA THR A 408 10.50 -15.36 -13.01
C THR A 408 9.80 -15.30 -11.65
N LEU A 409 9.97 -16.33 -10.81
CA LEU A 409 9.38 -16.34 -9.46
C LEU A 409 9.95 -15.24 -8.57
N ARG A 410 11.28 -15.00 -8.62
CA ARG A 410 11.92 -13.90 -7.89
C ARG A 410 11.28 -12.56 -8.19
N ASP A 411 11.11 -12.26 -9.47
CA ASP A 411 10.59 -10.98 -9.92
C ASP A 411 9.08 -10.85 -9.62
N MET A 412 8.30 -11.93 -9.76
CA MET A 412 6.89 -11.97 -9.34
C MET A 412 6.74 -11.74 -7.82
N PHE A 413 7.54 -12.41 -6.99
CA PHE A 413 7.55 -12.21 -5.54
C PHE A 413 7.94 -10.77 -5.18
N HIS A 414 8.94 -10.22 -5.86
CA HIS A 414 9.35 -8.84 -5.66
C HIS A 414 8.23 -7.85 -5.95
N ILE A 415 7.52 -7.98 -7.08
CA ILE A 415 6.41 -7.08 -7.46
C ILE A 415 5.23 -7.24 -6.50
N LEU A 416 4.90 -8.47 -6.10
CA LEU A 416 3.84 -8.73 -5.13
C LEU A 416 4.24 -8.38 -3.69
N GLY A 417 5.53 -8.09 -3.43
CA GLY A 417 6.04 -7.83 -2.08
C GLY A 417 5.99 -9.04 -1.15
N LEU A 418 5.99 -10.24 -1.71
CA LEU A 418 6.06 -11.50 -0.97
C LEU A 418 7.53 -11.81 -0.66
N ASP A 419 7.90 -11.73 0.62
CA ASP A 419 9.27 -11.97 1.09
C ASP A 419 9.57 -13.47 1.18
N ILE A 420 9.59 -14.15 0.02
CA ILE A 420 9.93 -15.58 -0.11
C ILE A 420 11.44 -15.72 -0.20
N LYS A 421 12.02 -16.48 0.71
CA LYS A 421 13.49 -16.59 0.87
C LYS A 421 14.03 -17.95 0.47
N TYR A 422 15.30 -17.96 0.11
CA TYR A 422 16.13 -19.16 -0.04
C TYR A 422 17.43 -18.99 0.75
N THR A 423 18.12 -20.09 1.02
CA THR A 423 19.42 -20.08 1.69
C THR A 423 20.54 -19.96 0.65
N LYS A 424 21.42 -18.98 0.80
CA LYS A 424 22.64 -18.88 0.00
C LYS A 424 23.66 -19.89 0.57
N LEU A 425 24.05 -20.85 -0.27
CA LEU A 425 24.96 -21.93 0.14
C LEU A 425 26.38 -21.41 0.39
N THR A 426 26.95 -21.81 1.53
CA THR A 426 28.37 -21.67 1.77
C THR A 426 29.15 -22.87 1.14
N PRO A 427 30.47 -22.77 0.94
CA PRO A 427 31.28 -23.92 0.50
C PRO A 427 31.13 -25.15 1.41
N ASP A 428 30.91 -24.93 2.72
CA ASP A 428 30.71 -26.04 3.66
C ASP A 428 29.32 -26.68 3.51
N ASP A 429 28.29 -25.90 3.19
CA ASP A 429 26.96 -26.42 2.88
C ASP A 429 26.96 -27.26 1.60
N GLN A 430 27.73 -26.87 0.57
CA GLN A 430 27.89 -27.64 -0.66
C GLN A 430 28.57 -29.00 -0.36
N LYS A 431 29.67 -29.00 0.38
CA LYS A 431 30.34 -30.24 0.81
C LYS A 431 29.43 -31.14 1.64
N MET A 432 28.67 -30.56 2.55
CA MET A 432 27.70 -31.27 3.36
C MET A 432 26.60 -31.90 2.52
N TYR A 433 26.09 -31.19 1.51
CA TYR A 433 25.11 -31.72 0.58
C TYR A 433 25.69 -32.86 -0.27
N GLU A 434 26.92 -32.74 -0.76
CA GLU A 434 27.64 -33.82 -1.46
C GLU A 434 27.80 -35.06 -0.57
N ALA A 435 28.20 -34.88 0.69
CA ALA A 435 28.31 -35.97 1.66
C ALA A 435 26.95 -36.66 1.90
N TYR A 436 25.86 -35.88 2.00
CA TYR A 436 24.49 -36.39 2.08
C TYR A 436 24.13 -37.27 0.87
N MET A 437 24.42 -36.78 -0.34
CA MET A 437 24.11 -37.52 -1.58
C MET A 437 24.95 -38.79 -1.72
N ASN A 438 26.22 -38.74 -1.31
CA ASN A 438 27.12 -39.92 -1.29
C ASN A 438 26.64 -40.98 -0.30
N ALA A 439 26.31 -40.60 0.94
CA ALA A 439 25.77 -41.51 1.94
C ALA A 439 24.47 -42.17 1.45
N LYS A 440 23.61 -41.40 0.83
CA LYS A 440 22.35 -41.91 0.25
C LYS A 440 22.60 -42.89 -0.90
N ALA A 441 23.55 -42.61 -1.78
CA ALA A 441 23.94 -43.52 -2.88
C ALA A 441 24.54 -44.85 -2.37
N GLN A 442 25.29 -44.78 -1.27
CA GLN A 442 25.87 -45.94 -0.61
C GLN A 442 24.89 -46.69 0.32
N LYS A 443 23.65 -46.17 0.46
CA LYS A 443 22.60 -46.68 1.38
C LYS A 443 23.03 -46.64 2.86
N ASP A 444 23.95 -45.73 3.21
CA ASP A 444 24.27 -45.39 4.61
C ASP A 444 23.20 -44.47 5.16
N PHE A 445 22.13 -45.08 5.65
CA PHE A 445 20.94 -44.32 6.11
C PHE A 445 21.22 -43.52 7.38
N ASP A 446 22.06 -44.05 8.29
CA ASP A 446 22.40 -43.37 9.56
C ASP A 446 23.10 -42.03 9.29
N THR A 447 24.13 -42.07 8.42
CA THR A 447 24.84 -40.84 8.02
C THR A 447 23.97 -39.91 7.20
N SER A 448 23.21 -40.46 6.25
CA SER A 448 22.34 -39.61 5.41
C SER A 448 21.25 -38.90 6.24
N ASP A 449 20.63 -39.58 7.22
CA ASP A 449 19.56 -38.98 8.05
C ASP A 449 20.13 -37.93 9.00
N ARG A 450 21.32 -38.16 9.58
CA ARG A 450 22.00 -37.15 10.40
C ARG A 450 22.33 -35.88 9.61
N ILE A 451 22.91 -36.02 8.41
CA ILE A 451 23.23 -34.84 7.58
C ILE A 451 21.97 -34.17 7.10
N ARG A 452 20.93 -34.92 6.72
CA ARG A 452 19.63 -34.40 6.32
C ARG A 452 19.00 -33.51 7.40
N ALA A 453 19.06 -33.93 8.66
CA ALA A 453 18.55 -33.14 9.79
C ALA A 453 19.25 -31.78 9.87
N ILE A 454 20.57 -31.72 9.71
CA ILE A 454 21.35 -30.47 9.70
C ILE A 454 20.95 -29.58 8.50
N LEU A 455 20.84 -30.18 7.30
CA LEU A 455 20.45 -29.43 6.09
C LEU A 455 19.02 -28.86 6.19
N LEU A 456 18.10 -29.57 6.84
CA LEU A 456 16.73 -29.08 7.14
C LEU A 456 16.76 -27.93 8.15
N GLU A 457 17.53 -28.04 9.24
CA GLU A 457 17.71 -26.98 10.22
C GLU A 457 18.24 -25.67 9.58
N ARG A 458 19.20 -25.83 8.65
CA ARG A 458 19.77 -24.72 7.87
C ARG A 458 18.83 -24.23 6.74
N LYS A 459 17.66 -24.80 6.58
CA LYS A 459 16.69 -24.50 5.51
C LYS A 459 17.28 -24.62 4.10
N ILE A 460 18.15 -25.60 3.89
CA ILE A 460 18.76 -25.92 2.60
C ILE A 460 17.90 -26.97 1.85
N LEU A 461 17.34 -27.94 2.57
CA LEU A 461 16.38 -28.94 2.06
C LEU A 461 14.93 -28.56 2.36
#